data_45882a4020392731837f19f9120118ba
#
_entry.id   45882a4020392731837f19f9120118ba
#
_cell.length_a   1.000
_cell.length_b   1.000
_cell.length_c   1.000
_cell.angle_alpha   90.00
_cell.angle_beta   90.00
_cell.angle_gamma   90.00
#
_symmetry.space_group_name_H-M   'P 1'
#
loop_
_entity.id
_entity.type
_entity.pdbx_description
1 polymer ?
#
loop_
_entity_poly.entity_id
_entity_poly.type
_entity_poly.pdbx_seq_one_letter_code
_entity_poly.pdbx_strand_id
1 'polypeptide(L)'
;EEAFDGLRFVFLELDDGSYFELVEPIEDDTDIGAYLDREGPGIHHVALGTEDIEAALDTAREAGVGLIDEQPREGAWGHEIAFLHPRDTGGVLVEFVGH
;
A
#
# COMPACT_ATOMS: atom_id res chain seq x y z
N GLU A 1 -9.98 -2.36 15.21
CA GLU A 1 -10.29 -3.36 14.17
C GLU A 1 -11.32 -2.79 13.21
N GLU A 2 -11.02 -2.88 11.93
CA GLU A 2 -11.88 -2.32 10.89
C GLU A 2 -12.04 -3.33 9.76
N ALA A 3 -13.11 -3.17 8.96
CA ALA A 3 -13.38 -4.01 7.79
C ALA A 3 -13.71 -3.14 6.60
N PHE A 4 -13.16 -3.48 5.43
CA PHE A 4 -13.36 -2.74 4.18
C PHE A 4 -12.99 -3.64 3.01
N ASP A 5 -13.87 -3.71 2.00
CA ASP A 5 -13.63 -4.48 0.77
C ASP A 5 -13.25 -5.95 1.02
N GLY A 6 -13.96 -6.61 1.95
CA GLY A 6 -13.69 -8.02 2.23
C GLY A 6 -12.44 -8.27 3.03
N LEU A 7 -11.85 -7.24 3.63
CA LEU A 7 -10.66 -7.32 4.45
C LEU A 7 -10.95 -6.88 5.88
N ARG A 8 -10.30 -7.49 6.83
CA ARG A 8 -10.28 -7.03 8.22
C ARG A 8 -8.87 -6.57 8.51
N PHE A 9 -8.73 -5.42 9.14
CA PHE A 9 -7.40 -4.88 9.43
C PHE A 9 -7.38 -4.15 10.76
N VAL A 10 -6.17 -4.11 11.34
CA VAL A 10 -5.88 -3.44 12.60
C VAL A 10 -4.61 -2.63 12.40
N PHE A 11 -4.60 -1.40 12.89
CA PHE A 11 -3.41 -0.56 12.89
C PHE A 11 -2.81 -0.52 14.28
N LEU A 12 -1.50 -0.79 14.35
CA LEU A 12 -0.75 -0.70 15.60
C LEU A 12 0.17 0.52 15.47
N GLU A 13 -0.06 1.52 16.32
CA GLU A 13 0.72 2.76 16.29
C GLU A 13 2.10 2.52 16.90
N LEU A 14 3.14 3.02 16.22
CA LEU A 14 4.51 2.98 16.71
C LEU A 14 4.89 4.32 17.33
N ASP A 15 5.98 4.35 18.08
CA ASP A 15 6.40 5.52 18.85
C ASP A 15 6.69 6.75 17.97
N ASP A 16 7.05 6.56 16.72
CA ASP A 16 7.37 7.64 15.80
C ASP A 16 6.16 8.13 15.00
N GLY A 17 4.97 7.65 15.31
CA GLY A 17 3.76 8.04 14.58
C GLY A 17 3.46 7.21 13.35
N SER A 18 4.30 6.23 13.04
CA SER A 18 4.00 5.28 11.97
C SER A 18 3.15 4.13 12.49
N TYR A 19 2.71 3.24 11.59
CA TYR A 19 1.80 2.16 11.93
C TYR A 19 2.21 0.86 11.28
N PHE A 20 2.00 -0.25 12.02
CA PHE A 20 1.89 -1.56 11.40
C PHE A 20 0.42 -1.81 11.08
N GLU A 21 0.16 -2.27 9.87
CA GLU A 21 -1.17 -2.71 9.49
C GLU A 21 -1.18 -4.25 9.40
N LEU A 22 -2.03 -4.86 10.21
CA LEU A 22 -2.28 -6.30 10.13
C LEU A 22 -3.54 -6.50 9.32
N VAL A 23 -3.44 -7.26 8.24
CA VAL A 23 -4.53 -7.45 7.28
C VAL A 23 -4.89 -8.92 7.18
N GLU A 24 -6.19 -9.21 7.22
CA GLU A 24 -6.71 -10.56 7.06
C GLU A 24 -7.86 -10.53 6.07
N PRO A 25 -7.84 -11.38 5.03
CA PRO A 25 -8.99 -11.47 4.14
C PRO A 25 -10.16 -12.17 4.84
N ILE A 26 -11.35 -11.60 4.74
CA ILE A 26 -12.58 -12.23 5.24
C ILE A 26 -13.45 -12.76 4.10
N GLU A 27 -13.03 -12.50 2.86
CA GLU A 27 -13.63 -13.05 1.66
C GLU A 27 -12.53 -13.64 0.79
N ASP A 28 -12.82 -14.77 0.14
CA ASP A 28 -11.80 -15.52 -0.61
C ASP A 28 -11.36 -14.83 -1.90
N ASP A 29 -12.21 -13.99 -2.47
CA ASP A 29 -11.97 -13.38 -3.78
C ASP A 29 -11.31 -12.01 -3.72
N THR A 30 -10.63 -11.70 -2.62
CA THR A 30 -9.87 -10.44 -2.50
C THR A 30 -8.45 -10.61 -3.05
N ASP A 31 -7.83 -9.49 -3.42
CA ASP A 31 -6.43 -9.47 -3.84
C ASP A 31 -5.50 -9.95 -2.72
N ILE A 32 -5.80 -9.58 -1.47
CA ILE A 32 -5.04 -10.03 -0.30
C ILE A 32 -5.20 -11.54 -0.13
N GLY A 33 -6.41 -12.08 -0.31
CA GLY A 33 -6.64 -13.52 -0.24
C GLY A 33 -5.83 -14.27 -1.29
N ALA A 34 -5.82 -13.78 -2.53
CA ALA A 34 -5.03 -14.38 -3.60
C ALA A 34 -3.53 -14.30 -3.30
N TYR A 35 -3.06 -13.18 -2.77
CA TYR A 35 -1.67 -13.02 -2.36
C TYR A 35 -1.31 -14.03 -1.28
N LEU A 36 -2.15 -14.16 -0.25
CA LEU A 36 -1.90 -15.07 0.87
C LEU A 36 -1.85 -16.53 0.41
N ASP A 37 -2.73 -16.92 -0.51
CA ASP A 37 -2.76 -18.28 -1.06
C ASP A 37 -1.49 -18.59 -1.86
N ARG A 38 -0.96 -17.60 -2.57
CA ARG A 38 0.21 -17.77 -3.42
C ARG A 38 1.53 -17.68 -2.66
N GLU A 39 1.64 -16.69 -1.77
CA GLU A 39 2.90 -16.35 -1.11
C GLU A 39 2.97 -16.75 0.37
N GLY A 40 1.82 -17.03 1.00
CA GLY A 40 1.76 -17.25 2.44
C GLY A 40 1.81 -15.95 3.23
N PRO A 41 1.76 -16.03 4.55
CA PRO A 41 1.84 -14.84 5.41
C PRO A 41 3.16 -14.10 5.24
N GLY A 42 3.13 -12.79 5.37
CA GLY A 42 4.34 -11.99 5.26
C GLY A 42 4.01 -10.52 5.04
N ILE A 43 5.03 -9.77 4.64
CA ILE A 43 4.87 -8.36 4.33
C ILE A 43 4.20 -8.23 2.97
N HIS A 44 3.03 -7.58 2.94
CA HIS A 44 2.31 -7.36 1.69
C HIS A 44 2.78 -6.07 1.01
N HIS A 45 2.89 -4.99 1.76
CA HIS A 45 3.32 -3.72 1.19
C HIS A 45 3.92 -2.81 2.26
N VAL A 46 4.60 -1.76 1.78
CA VAL A 46 5.13 -0.68 2.61
C VAL A 46 4.48 0.61 2.14
N ALA A 47 3.94 1.39 3.06
CA ALA A 47 3.33 2.67 2.75
C ALA A 47 4.23 3.81 3.24
N LEU A 48 4.51 4.77 2.36
CA LEU A 48 5.35 5.93 2.65
C LEU A 48 4.48 7.18 2.59
N GLY A 49 4.44 7.92 3.69
CA GLY A 49 3.70 9.19 3.73
C GLY A 49 4.41 10.29 2.97
N THR A 50 3.66 11.12 2.28
CA THR A 50 4.20 12.28 1.58
C THR A 50 3.23 13.44 1.68
N GLU A 51 3.77 14.66 1.74
CA GLU A 51 2.95 15.87 1.73
C GLU A 51 2.51 16.24 0.31
N ASP A 52 3.22 15.73 -0.71
CA ASP A 52 2.91 16.01 -2.11
C ASP A 52 3.08 14.71 -2.91
N ILE A 53 1.98 14.00 -3.09
CA ILE A 53 2.01 12.69 -3.74
C ILE A 53 2.37 12.81 -5.22
N GLU A 54 1.98 13.88 -5.89
CA GLU A 54 2.32 14.06 -7.30
C GLU A 54 3.81 14.30 -7.48
N ALA A 55 4.44 15.08 -6.59
CA ALA A 55 5.88 15.26 -6.60
C ALA A 55 6.62 13.95 -6.33
N ALA A 56 6.10 13.13 -5.41
CA ALA A 56 6.68 11.82 -5.12
C ALA A 56 6.62 10.91 -6.35
N LEU A 57 5.50 10.91 -7.06
CA LEU A 57 5.36 10.12 -8.29
C LEU A 57 6.30 10.63 -9.40
N ASP A 58 6.46 11.94 -9.53
CA ASP A 58 7.40 12.51 -10.50
C ASP A 58 8.83 12.10 -10.20
N THR A 59 9.21 12.11 -8.92
CA THR A 59 10.55 11.67 -8.49
C THR A 59 10.78 10.21 -8.83
N ALA A 60 9.80 9.35 -8.55
CA ALA A 60 9.90 7.93 -8.89
C ALA A 60 10.00 7.72 -10.41
N ARG A 61 9.21 8.46 -11.16
CA ARG A 61 9.22 8.38 -12.63
C ARG A 61 10.59 8.78 -13.19
N GLU A 62 11.16 9.87 -12.67
CA GLU A 62 12.48 10.34 -13.08
C GLU A 62 13.59 9.34 -12.73
N ALA A 63 13.41 8.59 -11.64
CA ALA A 63 14.37 7.55 -11.24
C ALA A 63 14.21 6.26 -12.04
N GLY A 64 13.23 6.19 -12.94
CA GLY A 64 13.01 4.99 -13.75
C GLY A 64 12.21 3.90 -13.06
N VAL A 65 11.56 4.22 -11.95
CA VAL A 65 10.72 3.26 -11.23
C VAL A 65 9.35 3.17 -11.90
N GLY A 66 8.92 1.97 -12.21
CA GLY A 66 7.60 1.76 -12.83
C GLY A 66 6.48 2.10 -11.87
N LEU A 67 5.43 2.74 -12.38
CA LEU A 67 4.26 3.11 -11.60
C LEU A 67 3.10 2.19 -11.96
N ILE A 68 2.44 1.63 -10.95
CA ILE A 68 1.15 0.96 -11.16
C ILE A 68 0.09 2.03 -11.36
N ASP A 69 0.11 3.07 -10.51
CA ASP A 69 -0.80 4.20 -10.62
C ASP A 69 -0.03 5.40 -11.15
N GLU A 70 -0.35 5.82 -12.37
CA GLU A 70 0.25 7.02 -12.98
C GLU A 70 -0.23 8.30 -12.30
N GLN A 71 -1.40 8.24 -11.69
CA GLN A 71 -2.01 9.35 -10.97
C GLN A 71 -2.56 8.84 -9.63
N PRO A 72 -2.62 9.73 -8.61
CA PRO A 72 -3.18 9.33 -7.33
C PRO A 72 -4.64 8.91 -7.44
N ARG A 73 -5.04 7.98 -6.59
CA ARG A 73 -6.44 7.56 -6.43
C ARG A 73 -6.80 7.56 -4.95
N GLU A 74 -8.09 7.50 -4.67
CA GLU A 74 -8.56 7.51 -3.29
C GLU A 74 -8.30 6.17 -2.61
N GLY A 75 -7.73 6.24 -1.41
CA GLY A 75 -7.51 5.08 -0.56
C GLY A 75 -8.27 5.20 0.75
N ALA A 76 -7.83 4.43 1.73
CA ALA A 76 -8.48 4.41 3.04
C ALA A 76 -8.41 5.78 3.72
N TRP A 77 -9.43 6.12 4.50
CA TRP A 77 -9.52 7.35 5.29
C TRP A 77 -9.49 8.63 4.44
N GLY A 78 -9.85 8.53 3.15
CA GLY A 78 -9.87 9.70 2.28
C GLY A 78 -8.50 10.20 1.84
N HIS A 79 -7.43 9.47 2.15
CA HIS A 79 -6.10 9.81 1.66
C HIS A 79 -5.96 9.44 0.20
N GLU A 80 -5.15 10.21 -0.52
CA GLU A 80 -4.74 9.81 -1.87
C GLU A 80 -3.62 8.80 -1.78
N ILE A 81 -3.66 7.81 -2.65
CA ILE A 81 -2.62 6.76 -2.69
C ILE A 81 -2.16 6.52 -4.12
N ALA A 82 -0.97 5.96 -4.25
CA ALA A 82 -0.46 5.51 -5.54
C ALA A 82 0.59 4.42 -5.30
N PHE A 83 0.53 3.36 -6.10
CA PHE A 83 1.44 2.22 -5.96
C PHE A 83 2.55 2.24 -7.00
N LEU A 84 3.73 1.82 -6.59
CA LEU A 84 4.87 1.57 -7.47
C LEU A 84 4.89 0.09 -7.87
N HIS A 85 5.49 -0.19 -9.04
CA HIS A 85 5.56 -1.56 -9.52
C HIS A 85 6.60 -2.35 -8.72
N PRO A 86 6.23 -3.50 -8.13
CA PRO A 86 7.15 -4.24 -7.24
C PRO A 86 8.40 -4.77 -7.95
N ARG A 87 8.39 -4.91 -9.28
CA ARG A 87 9.60 -5.35 -10.01
C ARG A 87 10.76 -4.38 -9.83
N ASP A 88 10.48 -3.10 -9.57
CA ASP A 88 11.51 -2.07 -9.42
C ASP A 88 11.80 -1.71 -7.97
N THR A 89 11.16 -2.39 -7.02
CA THR A 89 11.29 -2.14 -5.58
C THR A 89 11.67 -3.40 -4.81
N GLY A 90 12.39 -4.31 -5.46
CA GLY A 90 12.88 -5.51 -4.80
C GLY A 90 11.81 -6.55 -4.49
N GLY A 91 10.68 -6.49 -5.18
CA GLY A 91 9.58 -7.44 -4.98
C GLY A 91 8.59 -7.04 -3.90
N VAL A 92 8.81 -5.90 -3.24
CA VAL A 92 7.89 -5.39 -2.23
C VAL A 92 6.99 -4.32 -2.84
N LEU A 93 5.69 -4.45 -2.66
CA LEU A 93 4.74 -3.44 -3.12
C LEU A 93 4.92 -2.18 -2.28
N VAL A 94 5.21 -1.06 -2.92
CA VAL A 94 5.39 0.23 -2.24
C VAL A 94 4.25 1.16 -2.60
N GLU A 95 3.69 1.80 -1.59
CA GLU A 95 2.57 2.72 -1.72
C GLU A 95 2.97 4.10 -1.23
N PHE A 96 2.67 5.14 -1.99
CA PHE A 96 2.72 6.51 -1.47
C PHE A 96 1.34 6.86 -0.91
N VAL A 97 1.33 7.53 0.24
CA VAL A 97 0.10 7.98 0.89
C VAL A 97 0.20 9.48 1.07
N GLY A 98 -0.71 10.23 0.44
CA GLY A 98 -0.76 11.68 0.55
C GLY A 98 -1.42 12.13 1.84
N HIS A 99 -0.83 13.10 2.49
CA HIS A 99 -1.35 13.68 3.72
C HIS A 99 -1.81 15.10 3.55
#